data_a934294196843e655a95233645572f25
#
_entry.id   a934294196843e655a95233645572f25
#
_cell.length_a   1.000
_cell.length_b   1.000
_cell.length_c   1.000
_cell.angle_alpha   90.00
_cell.angle_beta   90.00
_cell.angle_gamma   90.00
#
_symmetry.space_group_name_H-M   'P 1'
#
loop_
_entity.id
_entity.type
_entity.pdbx_description
1 polymer ?
#
loop_
_entity_poly.entity_id
_entity_poly.type
_entity_poly.pdbx_seq_one_letter_code
_entity_poly.pdbx_strand_id
1 'polypeptide(L)'
;AVEDIKRQSYGTVAYGLAITVLLILFWPAQAAAVCAGVMVMAFGDGLAGLIGPKLRSPSWLLWGQRKSIAGTTAMAVMTGVVLISLIIVIDAPVHPMRILAVASMAVSLEQLSRWGIDNLTVPIAIGLLWPWMTSI
;
A
#
# COMPACT_ATOMS: atom_id res chain seq x y z
N ALA A 1 -19.34 -12.61 7.68
CA ALA A 1 -19.39 -13.44 8.85
C ALA A 1 -18.44 -12.96 9.92
N VAL A 2 -18.30 -13.72 11.00
CA VAL A 2 -17.50 -13.32 12.16
C VAL A 2 -16.03 -13.08 11.79
N GLU A 3 -15.46 -13.92 10.92
CA GLU A 3 -14.06 -13.75 10.51
C GLU A 3 -13.84 -12.50 9.68
N ASP A 4 -14.80 -12.12 8.84
CA ASP A 4 -14.70 -10.89 8.06
C ASP A 4 -14.74 -9.65 8.96
N ILE A 5 -15.59 -9.70 10.00
CA ILE A 5 -15.66 -8.61 10.98
C ILE A 5 -14.34 -8.49 11.74
N LYS A 6 -13.76 -9.61 12.19
CA LYS A 6 -12.47 -9.62 12.88
C LYS A 6 -11.36 -9.08 11.99
N ARG A 7 -11.33 -9.51 10.72
CA ARG A 7 -10.31 -9.04 9.77
C ARG A 7 -10.41 -7.54 9.54
N GLN A 8 -11.63 -7.00 9.41
CA GLN A 8 -11.83 -5.56 9.28
C GLN A 8 -11.38 -4.81 10.51
N SER A 9 -11.66 -5.33 11.70
CA SER A 9 -11.23 -4.71 12.95
C SER A 9 -9.71 -4.69 13.07
N TYR A 10 -9.04 -5.80 12.78
CA TYR A 10 -7.58 -5.87 12.81
C TYR A 10 -6.96 -4.96 11.75
N GLY A 11 -7.55 -4.91 10.56
CA GLY A 11 -7.08 -4.03 9.50
C GLY A 11 -7.17 -2.55 9.87
N THR A 12 -8.28 -2.14 10.49
CA THR A 12 -8.47 -0.77 10.95
C THR A 12 -7.45 -0.40 12.02
N VAL A 13 -7.24 -1.26 13.01
CA VAL A 13 -6.26 -1.06 14.07
C VAL A 13 -4.86 -0.99 13.48
N ALA A 14 -4.53 -1.90 12.57
CA ALA A 14 -3.23 -1.94 11.91
C ALA A 14 -2.96 -0.64 11.13
N TYR A 15 -3.96 -0.13 10.41
CA TYR A 15 -3.82 1.11 9.67
C TYR A 15 -3.62 2.32 10.59
N GLY A 16 -4.37 2.39 11.70
CA GLY A 16 -4.18 3.42 12.70
C GLY A 16 -2.78 3.40 13.30
N LEU A 17 -2.27 2.20 13.60
CA LEU A 17 -0.90 2.04 14.08
C LEU A 17 0.12 2.48 13.04
N ALA A 18 -0.10 2.13 11.78
CA ALA A 18 0.81 2.52 10.69
C ALA A 18 0.89 4.05 10.56
N ILE A 19 -0.25 4.73 10.58
CA ILE A 19 -0.29 6.18 10.51
C ILE A 19 0.46 6.78 11.69
N THR A 20 0.24 6.26 12.89
CA THR A 20 0.93 6.73 14.11
C THR A 20 2.43 6.56 13.98
N VAL A 21 2.90 5.39 13.56
CA VAL A 21 4.33 5.11 13.38
C VAL A 21 4.93 6.03 12.33
N LEU A 22 4.26 6.23 11.20
CA LEU A 22 4.73 7.12 10.14
C LEU A 22 4.86 8.55 10.64
N LEU A 23 3.88 9.03 11.40
CA LEU A 23 3.94 10.37 11.97
C LEU A 23 5.10 10.52 12.95
N ILE A 24 5.32 9.53 13.81
CA ILE A 24 6.40 9.56 14.77
C ILE A 24 7.77 9.56 14.07
N LEU A 25 7.94 8.72 13.04
CA LEU A 25 9.23 8.54 12.38
C LEU A 25 9.57 9.66 11.39
N PHE A 26 8.57 10.18 10.68
CA PHE A 26 8.83 11.01 9.49
C PHE A 26 8.26 12.42 9.57
N TRP A 27 7.30 12.68 10.42
CA TRP A 27 6.71 14.02 10.53
C TRP A 27 7.54 14.90 11.46
N PRO A 28 7.74 16.19 11.15
CA PRO A 28 7.34 16.89 9.91
C PRO A 28 8.42 16.89 8.83
N ALA A 29 9.63 16.40 9.13
CA ALA A 29 10.79 16.55 8.25
C ALA A 29 10.59 15.85 6.90
N GLN A 30 9.89 14.72 6.88
CA GLN A 30 9.62 13.95 5.67
C GLN A 30 8.11 13.69 5.55
N ALA A 31 7.34 14.77 5.50
CA ALA A 31 5.89 14.69 5.39
C ALA A 31 5.44 13.93 4.14
N ALA A 32 6.20 14.02 3.05
CA ALA A 32 5.89 13.29 1.83
C ALA A 32 5.94 11.77 2.02
N ALA A 33 6.86 11.28 2.86
CA ALA A 33 6.92 9.84 3.18
C ALA A 33 5.66 9.38 3.90
N VAL A 34 5.14 10.18 4.83
CA VAL A 34 3.89 9.89 5.52
C VAL A 34 2.73 9.85 4.51
N CYS A 35 2.63 10.87 3.67
CA CYS A 35 1.59 10.94 2.64
C CYS A 35 1.65 9.74 1.70
N ALA A 36 2.86 9.36 1.28
CA ALA A 36 3.04 8.23 0.37
C ALA A 36 2.50 6.94 0.99
N GLY A 37 2.89 6.64 2.22
CA GLY A 37 2.43 5.43 2.90
C GLY A 37 0.92 5.41 3.09
N VAL A 38 0.36 6.50 3.58
CA VAL A 38 -1.09 6.59 3.84
C VAL A 38 -1.88 6.50 2.54
N MET A 39 -1.47 7.23 1.50
CA MET A 39 -2.21 7.29 0.24
C MET A 39 -2.10 6.00 -0.55
N VAL A 40 -0.94 5.35 -0.56
CA VAL A 40 -0.80 4.04 -1.22
C VAL A 40 -1.78 3.04 -0.61
N MET A 41 -1.87 3.01 0.72
CA MET A 41 -2.82 2.10 1.36
C MET A 41 -4.26 2.49 1.08
N ALA A 42 -4.60 3.77 1.21
CA ALA A 42 -5.97 4.24 1.01
C ALA A 42 -6.45 3.97 -0.42
N PHE A 43 -5.70 4.37 -1.43
CA PHE A 43 -6.10 4.24 -2.81
C PHE A 43 -5.80 2.86 -3.40
N GLY A 44 -4.63 2.29 -3.09
CA GLY A 44 -4.25 0.99 -3.61
C GLY A 44 -5.13 -0.12 -3.09
N ASP A 45 -5.17 -0.26 -1.78
CA ASP A 45 -5.97 -1.31 -1.15
C ASP A 45 -7.47 -1.05 -1.31
N GLY A 46 -7.88 0.22 -1.21
CA GLY A 46 -9.28 0.59 -1.39
C GLY A 46 -9.81 0.23 -2.78
N LEU A 47 -9.08 0.58 -3.84
CA LEU A 47 -9.49 0.24 -5.20
C LEU A 47 -9.35 -1.25 -5.49
N ALA A 48 -8.32 -1.90 -4.96
CA ALA A 48 -8.19 -3.36 -5.10
C ALA A 48 -9.40 -4.08 -4.50
N GLY A 49 -9.85 -3.61 -3.34
CA GLY A 49 -11.03 -4.15 -2.68
C GLY A 49 -12.33 -3.92 -3.45
N LEU A 50 -12.44 -2.81 -4.16
CA LEU A 50 -13.62 -2.50 -4.97
C LEU A 50 -13.61 -3.23 -6.32
N ILE A 51 -12.47 -3.24 -7.00
CA ILE A 51 -12.36 -3.74 -8.37
C ILE A 51 -12.22 -5.26 -8.38
N GLY A 52 -11.45 -5.83 -7.46
CA GLY A 52 -11.15 -7.26 -7.44
C GLY A 52 -12.39 -8.14 -7.53
N PRO A 53 -13.38 -7.97 -6.63
CA PRO A 53 -14.59 -8.80 -6.67
C PRO A 53 -15.50 -8.53 -7.86
N LYS A 54 -15.45 -7.34 -8.45
CA LYS A 54 -16.35 -6.94 -9.53
C LYS A 54 -15.92 -7.43 -10.90
N LEU A 55 -14.63 -7.64 -11.11
CA LEU A 55 -14.11 -8.08 -12.38
C LEU A 55 -13.87 -9.59 -12.36
N ARG A 56 -14.26 -10.27 -13.45
CA ARG A 56 -13.94 -11.67 -13.63
C ARG A 56 -12.48 -11.78 -14.02
N SER A 57 -11.68 -12.31 -13.12
CA SER A 57 -10.28 -12.56 -13.37
C SER A 57 -9.85 -13.79 -12.58
N PRO A 58 -8.74 -14.44 -12.97
CA PRO A 58 -8.20 -15.53 -12.16
C PRO A 58 -8.00 -15.08 -10.72
N SER A 59 -8.40 -15.94 -9.80
CA SER A 59 -8.28 -15.67 -8.37
C SER A 59 -7.70 -16.89 -7.67
N TRP A 60 -7.18 -16.66 -6.47
CA TRP A 60 -6.60 -17.73 -5.65
C TRP A 60 -6.85 -17.43 -4.18
N LEU A 61 -6.71 -18.48 -3.36
CA LEU A 61 -6.80 -18.35 -1.91
C LEU A 61 -5.40 -18.38 -1.32
N LEU A 62 -5.12 -17.42 -0.46
CA LEU A 62 -3.87 -17.33 0.27
C LEU A 62 -4.19 -16.92 1.70
N TRP A 63 -3.82 -17.75 2.66
CA TRP A 63 -4.12 -17.53 4.07
C TRP A 63 -5.63 -17.36 4.34
N GLY A 64 -6.48 -18.08 3.59
CA GLY A 64 -7.94 -17.96 3.73
C GLY A 64 -8.54 -16.71 3.10
N GLN A 65 -7.74 -15.88 2.44
CA GLN A 65 -8.20 -14.68 1.75
C GLN A 65 -8.17 -14.90 0.24
N ARG A 66 -9.21 -14.41 -0.43
CA ARG A 66 -9.28 -14.48 -1.89
C ARG A 66 -8.57 -13.29 -2.50
N LYS A 67 -7.58 -13.60 -3.32
CA LYS A 67 -6.83 -12.61 -4.10
C LYS A 67 -7.17 -12.81 -5.57
N SER A 68 -7.04 -11.77 -6.39
CA SER A 68 -7.33 -11.84 -7.81
C SER A 68 -6.32 -11.03 -8.60
N ILE A 69 -6.18 -11.36 -9.90
CA ILE A 69 -5.32 -10.58 -10.79
C ILE A 69 -5.83 -9.16 -10.92
N ALA A 70 -7.16 -8.98 -11.01
CA ALA A 70 -7.75 -7.65 -11.13
C ALA A 70 -7.43 -6.78 -9.90
N GLY A 71 -7.59 -7.33 -8.70
CA GLY A 71 -7.27 -6.61 -7.47
C GLY A 71 -5.78 -6.30 -7.33
N THR A 72 -4.94 -7.28 -7.63
CA THR A 72 -3.48 -7.11 -7.57
C THR A 72 -3.01 -6.07 -8.58
N THR A 73 -3.54 -6.08 -9.80
CA THR A 73 -3.22 -5.09 -10.82
C THR A 73 -3.66 -3.69 -10.37
N ALA A 74 -4.85 -3.58 -9.81
CA ALA A 74 -5.35 -2.30 -9.29
C ALA A 74 -4.42 -1.75 -8.21
N MET A 75 -3.97 -2.61 -7.29
CA MET A 75 -3.02 -2.23 -6.25
C MET A 75 -1.70 -1.71 -6.85
N ALA A 76 -1.14 -2.46 -7.81
CA ALA A 76 0.11 -2.08 -8.45
C ALA A 76 0.01 -0.75 -9.19
N VAL A 77 -1.05 -0.58 -10.00
CA VAL A 77 -1.26 0.64 -10.78
C VAL A 77 -1.46 1.84 -9.86
N MET A 78 -2.30 1.71 -8.84
CA MET A 78 -2.55 2.83 -7.93
C MET A 78 -1.34 3.18 -7.10
N THR A 79 -0.56 2.19 -6.68
CA THR A 79 0.71 2.46 -6.00
C THR A 79 1.62 3.30 -6.89
N GLY A 80 1.77 2.91 -8.15
CA GLY A 80 2.57 3.67 -9.11
C GLY A 80 2.06 5.09 -9.31
N VAL A 81 0.75 5.24 -9.48
CA VAL A 81 0.11 6.57 -9.68
C VAL A 81 0.35 7.46 -8.47
N VAL A 82 0.12 6.97 -7.27
CA VAL A 82 0.32 7.74 -6.04
C VAL A 82 1.78 8.16 -5.89
N LEU A 83 2.71 7.22 -6.07
CA LEU A 83 4.13 7.50 -5.90
C LEU A 83 4.62 8.54 -6.92
N ILE A 84 4.28 8.36 -8.19
CA ILE A 84 4.67 9.29 -9.25
C ILE A 84 4.07 10.68 -9.00
N SER A 85 2.79 10.74 -8.64
CA SER A 85 2.11 12.00 -8.37
C SER A 85 2.79 12.78 -7.24
N LEU A 86 3.12 12.10 -6.15
CA LEU A 86 3.80 12.75 -5.02
C LEU A 86 5.22 13.18 -5.37
N ILE A 87 5.95 12.36 -6.13
CA ILE A 87 7.30 12.73 -6.59
C ILE A 87 7.25 14.00 -7.42
N ILE A 88 6.29 14.10 -8.32
CA ILE A 88 6.12 15.30 -9.15
C ILE A 88 5.75 16.51 -8.29
N VAL A 89 4.84 16.34 -7.34
CA VAL A 89 4.40 17.45 -6.47
C VAL A 89 5.55 18.02 -5.66
N ILE A 90 6.46 17.18 -5.16
CA ILE A 90 7.60 17.66 -4.37
C ILE A 90 8.83 17.98 -5.22
N ASP A 91 8.70 17.87 -6.54
CA ASP A 91 9.78 18.16 -7.49
C ASP A 91 11.03 17.31 -7.23
N ALA A 92 10.83 16.04 -6.91
CA ALA A 92 11.92 15.10 -6.69
C ALA A 92 12.27 14.37 -8.00
N PRO A 93 13.50 13.80 -8.09
CA PRO A 93 13.86 13.04 -9.28
C PRO A 93 13.03 11.76 -9.41
N VAL A 94 12.63 11.45 -10.64
CA VAL A 94 11.88 10.26 -10.97
C VAL A 94 12.85 9.15 -11.38
N HIS A 95 12.83 8.04 -10.64
CA HIS A 95 13.64 6.86 -10.95
C HIS A 95 12.69 5.70 -11.23
N PRO A 96 12.36 5.41 -12.51
CA PRO A 96 11.33 4.41 -12.82
C PRO A 96 11.59 3.03 -12.22
N MET A 97 12.85 2.59 -12.21
CA MET A 97 13.18 1.27 -11.64
C MET A 97 12.99 1.21 -10.13
N ARG A 98 13.28 2.30 -9.44
CA ARG A 98 13.03 2.38 -7.99
C ARG A 98 11.55 2.37 -7.68
N ILE A 99 10.77 3.11 -8.47
CA ILE A 99 9.31 3.13 -8.33
C ILE A 99 8.74 1.72 -8.57
N LEU A 100 9.21 1.05 -9.60
CA LEU A 100 8.80 -0.31 -9.90
C LEU A 100 9.15 -1.26 -8.76
N ALA A 101 10.34 -1.13 -8.19
CA ALA A 101 10.76 -1.95 -7.05
C ALA A 101 9.87 -1.73 -5.84
N VAL A 102 9.55 -0.47 -5.52
CA VAL A 102 8.68 -0.14 -4.38
C VAL A 102 7.25 -0.64 -4.62
N ALA A 103 6.71 -0.46 -5.82
CA ALA A 103 5.38 -0.95 -6.17
C ALA A 103 5.32 -2.49 -6.10
N SER A 104 6.34 -3.17 -6.58
CA SER A 104 6.44 -4.63 -6.49
C SER A 104 6.49 -5.11 -5.05
N MET A 105 7.23 -4.41 -4.20
CA MET A 105 7.28 -4.71 -2.78
C MET A 105 5.92 -4.53 -2.12
N ALA A 106 5.21 -3.43 -2.43
CA ALA A 106 3.88 -3.18 -1.87
C ALA A 106 2.90 -4.29 -2.25
N VAL A 107 2.90 -4.71 -3.51
CA VAL A 107 2.06 -5.82 -3.98
C VAL A 107 2.44 -7.12 -3.28
N SER A 108 3.74 -7.39 -3.14
CA SER A 108 4.22 -8.60 -2.46
C SER A 108 3.77 -8.65 -1.00
N LEU A 109 3.89 -7.54 -0.29
CA LEU A 109 3.45 -7.45 1.11
C LEU A 109 1.93 -7.63 1.21
N GLU A 110 1.18 -7.08 0.28
CA GLU A 110 -0.27 -7.25 0.24
C GLU A 110 -0.63 -8.71 0.01
N GLN A 111 0.06 -9.42 -0.91
CA GLN A 111 -0.19 -10.83 -1.18
C GLN A 111 0.13 -11.71 0.03
N LEU A 112 1.18 -11.40 0.76
CA LEU A 112 1.62 -12.19 1.90
C LEU A 112 0.91 -11.81 3.20
N SER A 113 0.06 -10.80 3.17
CA SER A 113 -0.61 -10.31 4.36
C SER A 113 -1.67 -11.29 4.86
N ARG A 114 -1.89 -11.26 6.18
CA ARG A 114 -2.92 -12.06 6.86
C ARG A 114 -3.61 -11.18 7.89
N TRP A 115 -4.93 -11.30 8.00
CA TRP A 115 -5.73 -10.57 8.99
C TRP A 115 -5.64 -9.05 8.88
N GLY A 116 -5.42 -8.53 7.67
CA GLY A 116 -5.32 -7.10 7.44
C GLY A 116 -3.99 -6.49 7.85
N ILE A 117 -2.95 -7.31 8.05
CA ILE A 117 -1.64 -6.80 8.46
C ILE A 117 -0.95 -5.98 7.37
N ASP A 118 -1.39 -6.09 6.12
CA ASP A 118 -0.94 -5.23 5.02
C ASP A 118 -1.23 -3.75 5.31
N ASN A 119 -2.28 -3.45 6.07
CA ASN A 119 -2.59 -2.09 6.51
C ASN A 119 -1.50 -1.50 7.42
N LEU A 120 -0.67 -2.35 7.98
CA LEU A 120 0.49 -1.95 8.78
C LEU A 120 1.78 -2.02 7.97
N THR A 121 2.03 -3.15 7.31
CA THR A 121 3.32 -3.40 6.64
C THR A 121 3.51 -2.55 5.39
N VAL A 122 2.48 -2.41 4.55
CA VAL A 122 2.60 -1.64 3.30
C VAL A 122 2.86 -0.16 3.56
N PRO A 123 2.07 0.56 4.38
CA PRO A 123 2.33 1.97 4.63
C PRO A 123 3.72 2.24 5.23
N ILE A 124 4.13 1.43 6.19
CA ILE A 124 5.43 1.62 6.86
C ILE A 124 6.57 1.35 5.89
N ALA A 125 6.48 0.29 5.09
CA ALA A 125 7.50 -0.03 4.10
C ALA A 125 7.63 1.07 3.04
N ILE A 126 6.50 1.61 2.56
CA ILE A 126 6.50 2.73 1.63
C ILE A 126 7.21 3.94 2.25
N GLY A 127 6.86 4.27 3.49
CA GLY A 127 7.48 5.40 4.19
C GLY A 127 8.99 5.23 4.36
N LEU A 128 9.43 4.03 4.75
CA LEU A 128 10.85 3.72 4.93
C LEU A 128 11.63 3.78 3.61
N LEU A 129 11.03 3.37 2.51
CA LEU A 129 11.68 3.37 1.20
C LEU A 129 11.58 4.70 0.47
N TRP A 130 10.72 5.60 0.90
CA TRP A 130 10.50 6.89 0.25
C TRP A 130 11.80 7.69 0.08
N PRO A 131 12.64 7.86 1.13
CA PRO A 131 13.88 8.62 0.97
C PRO A 131 14.82 8.01 -0.06
N TRP A 132 14.94 6.68 -0.08
CA TRP A 132 15.76 6.00 -1.08
C TRP A 132 15.20 6.19 -2.48
N MET A 133 13.89 6.04 -2.65
CA MET A 133 13.24 6.13 -3.96
C MET A 133 13.38 7.54 -4.57
N THR A 134 13.38 8.57 -3.72
CA THR A 134 13.42 9.97 -4.16
C THR A 134 14.80 10.60 -4.09
N SER A 135 15.82 9.88 -3.67
CA SER A 135 17.19 10.40 -3.58
C SER A 135 17.79 10.60 -4.97
N ILE A 136 18.76 11.51 -5.05
CA ILE A 136 19.46 11.81 -6.28
C ILE A 136 20.29 10.62 -6.80
#